data_25c9bda911d7401a02fb2313aae23abe
#
_entry.id   25c9bda911d7401a02fb2313aae23abe
#
_cell.length_a   1.000
_cell.length_b   1.000
_cell.length_c   1.000
_cell.angle_alpha   90.00
_cell.angle_beta   90.00
_cell.angle_gamma   90.00
#
_symmetry.space_group_name_H-M   'P 1'
#
loop_
_entity.id
_entity.type
_entity.pdbx_description
1 polymer ?
#
loop_
_entity_poly.entity_id
_entity_poly.type
_entity_poly.pdbx_seq_one_letter_code
_entity_poly.pdbx_strand_id
1 'polypeptide(L)'
;MVTTEPTASRRTSSNGSTPLICLNGVTKVFLTDEVETHALSGIHLDIRSGEYVSIAGPSGCGKSTLLSILGLLDTPSAGSYALKGNEVANLSFPERARIRNREIGFIFQSFNLIGDLTVYENVELPLTYRGMSASERKQFVSEALDRVGMGHRAKHLPSQLSGGQQQRVAVARALAGKPAILLADEPTGNLDSRNGEAVMDLLKELHAGGATICMVTHDSRFAQHADRTVHLFDGRVVEDSRIAA
;
A
#
# COMPACT_ATOMS: atom_id res chain seq x y z
N MET A 1 -37.62 -37.05 -10.71
CA MET A 1 -37.35 -35.58 -10.66
C MET A 1 -35.92 -35.42 -10.17
N VAL A 2 -35.04 -35.13 -11.08
CA VAL A 2 -33.62 -34.96 -10.79
C VAL A 2 -33.36 -33.45 -10.79
N THR A 3 -33.08 -32.88 -9.63
CA THR A 3 -32.68 -31.47 -9.48
C THR A 3 -31.18 -31.33 -9.72
N THR A 4 -30.86 -30.72 -10.83
CA THR A 4 -29.46 -30.33 -11.16
C THR A 4 -29.13 -29.03 -10.48
N GLU A 5 -28.12 -29.06 -9.56
CA GLU A 5 -27.46 -27.88 -9.02
C GLU A 5 -26.62 -27.18 -10.10
N PRO A 6 -26.54 -25.84 -10.12
CA PRO A 6 -25.68 -25.14 -11.04
C PRO A 6 -24.24 -25.15 -10.54
N THR A 7 -23.37 -25.78 -11.28
CA THR A 7 -21.92 -25.82 -11.08
C THR A 7 -21.35 -24.40 -11.23
N ALA A 8 -20.79 -23.86 -10.17
CA ALA A 8 -20.05 -22.60 -10.21
C ALA A 8 -18.82 -22.73 -11.10
N SER A 9 -18.82 -22.04 -12.22
CA SER A 9 -17.72 -21.95 -13.18
C SER A 9 -16.52 -21.28 -12.51
N ARG A 10 -15.47 -22.05 -12.26
CA ARG A 10 -14.13 -21.53 -11.95
C ARG A 10 -13.63 -20.79 -13.18
N ARG A 11 -13.58 -19.46 -13.11
CA ARG A 11 -12.82 -18.66 -14.08
C ARG A 11 -11.33 -18.91 -13.86
N THR A 12 -10.76 -19.78 -14.65
CA THR A 12 -9.32 -19.92 -14.78
C THR A 12 -8.80 -18.73 -15.58
N SER A 13 -8.18 -17.77 -14.89
CA SER A 13 -7.43 -16.70 -15.56
C SER A 13 -6.11 -17.24 -16.08
N SER A 14 -5.93 -17.16 -17.39
CA SER A 14 -4.72 -17.46 -18.12
C SER A 14 -3.65 -16.40 -17.81
N ASN A 15 -2.65 -16.74 -17.07
CA ASN A 15 -1.21 -16.46 -17.17
C ASN A 15 -0.53 -16.86 -15.83
N GLY A 16 0.37 -17.85 -15.91
CA GLY A 16 0.82 -18.67 -14.79
C GLY A 16 1.79 -18.06 -13.80
N SER A 17 1.61 -16.82 -13.33
CA SER A 17 2.37 -16.30 -12.18
C SER A 17 1.46 -16.12 -10.96
N THR A 18 1.89 -16.68 -9.82
CA THR A 18 1.21 -16.49 -8.54
C THR A 18 1.12 -14.99 -8.24
N PRO A 19 -0.08 -14.45 -7.89
CA PRO A 19 -0.20 -13.04 -7.53
C PRO A 19 0.67 -12.70 -6.31
N LEU A 20 1.15 -11.46 -6.25
CA LEU A 20 1.90 -10.94 -5.11
C LEU A 20 1.01 -10.89 -3.86
N ILE A 21 -0.21 -10.38 -4.03
CA ILE A 21 -1.28 -10.35 -3.03
C ILE A 21 -2.49 -11.11 -3.56
N CYS A 22 -3.08 -11.94 -2.70
CA CYS A 22 -4.33 -12.63 -2.97
C CYS A 22 -5.24 -12.54 -1.74
N LEU A 23 -6.38 -11.86 -1.87
CA LEU A 23 -7.46 -11.84 -0.89
C LEU A 23 -8.61 -12.70 -1.38
N ASN A 24 -9.12 -13.58 -0.52
CA ASN A 24 -10.25 -14.42 -0.87
C ASN A 24 -11.32 -14.38 0.23
N GLY A 25 -12.45 -13.75 -0.06
CA GLY A 25 -13.59 -13.63 0.83
C GLY A 25 -13.29 -12.84 2.11
N VAL A 26 -12.35 -11.88 2.06
CA VAL A 26 -11.93 -11.13 3.24
C VAL A 26 -13.06 -10.26 3.77
N THR A 27 -13.37 -10.41 5.07
CA THR A 27 -14.32 -9.57 5.80
C THR A 27 -13.62 -8.84 6.94
N LYS A 28 -14.15 -7.69 7.32
CA LYS A 28 -13.75 -6.97 8.54
C LYS A 28 -14.96 -6.43 9.24
N VAL A 29 -15.15 -6.85 10.46
CA VAL A 29 -16.22 -6.42 11.35
C VAL A 29 -15.59 -5.77 12.58
N PHE A 30 -16.05 -4.59 12.93
CA PHE A 30 -15.73 -3.91 14.19
C PHE A 30 -16.93 -4.05 15.10
N LEU A 31 -16.68 -4.59 16.29
CA LEU A 31 -17.69 -4.74 17.34
C LEU A 31 -17.44 -3.66 18.40
N THR A 32 -18.45 -2.86 18.66
CA THR A 32 -18.53 -2.01 19.85
C THR A 32 -19.67 -2.54 20.73
N ASP A 33 -19.78 -2.06 21.98
CA ASP A 33 -20.77 -2.57 22.94
C ASP A 33 -22.23 -2.48 22.43
N GLU A 34 -22.50 -1.61 21.46
CA GLU A 34 -23.84 -1.32 20.94
C GLU A 34 -24.02 -1.52 19.44
N VAL A 35 -22.93 -1.58 18.67
CA VAL A 35 -23.00 -1.58 17.18
C VAL A 35 -21.99 -2.51 16.55
N GLU A 36 -22.48 -3.29 15.58
CA GLU A 36 -21.66 -4.08 14.68
C GLU A 36 -21.49 -3.34 13.35
N THR A 37 -20.25 -3.01 12.98
CA THR A 37 -19.94 -2.31 11.73
C THR A 37 -19.17 -3.23 10.78
N HIS A 38 -19.82 -3.56 9.66
CA HIS A 38 -19.20 -4.34 8.58
C HIS A 38 -18.40 -3.41 7.67
N ALA A 39 -17.11 -3.25 7.96
CA ALA A 39 -16.25 -2.38 7.16
C ALA A 39 -15.81 -3.01 5.83
N LEU A 40 -15.68 -4.34 5.79
CA LEU A 40 -15.44 -5.11 4.57
C LEU A 40 -16.32 -6.36 4.55
N SER A 41 -16.88 -6.69 3.38
CA SER A 41 -17.87 -7.73 3.19
C SER A 41 -17.54 -8.64 2.00
N GLY A 42 -16.61 -9.60 2.20
CA GLY A 42 -16.27 -10.60 1.19
C GLY A 42 -15.39 -10.06 0.06
N ILE A 43 -14.30 -9.38 0.38
CA ILE A 43 -13.37 -8.85 -0.62
C ILE A 43 -12.60 -9.99 -1.30
N HIS A 44 -12.63 -9.99 -2.63
CA HIS A 44 -11.75 -10.78 -3.50
C HIS A 44 -10.90 -9.81 -4.30
N LEU A 45 -9.57 -9.91 -4.16
CA LEU A 45 -8.63 -9.01 -4.82
C LEU A 45 -7.28 -9.69 -5.00
N ASP A 46 -6.80 -9.72 -6.24
CA ASP A 46 -5.45 -10.16 -6.59
C ASP A 46 -4.63 -8.97 -7.09
N ILE A 47 -3.40 -8.80 -6.60
CA ILE A 47 -2.45 -7.80 -7.10
C ILE A 47 -1.21 -8.56 -7.58
N ARG A 48 -0.76 -8.28 -8.80
CA ARG A 48 0.44 -8.89 -9.40
C ARG A 48 1.69 -8.07 -9.11
N SER A 49 2.85 -8.72 -9.14
CA SER A 49 4.12 -7.99 -9.08
C SER A 49 4.25 -7.04 -10.27
N GLY A 50 4.71 -5.81 -10.01
CA GLY A 50 4.84 -4.77 -11.02
C GLY A 50 3.52 -4.11 -11.44
N GLU A 51 2.39 -4.42 -10.81
CA GLU A 51 1.09 -3.80 -11.10
C GLU A 51 0.91 -2.52 -10.28
N TYR A 52 0.33 -1.49 -10.89
CA TYR A 52 -0.14 -0.30 -10.20
C TYR A 52 -1.68 -0.35 -10.10
N VAL A 53 -2.18 -0.56 -8.89
CA VAL A 53 -3.63 -0.65 -8.61
C VAL A 53 -4.07 0.60 -7.85
N SER A 54 -5.16 1.22 -8.31
CA SER A 54 -5.87 2.27 -7.57
C SER A 54 -7.12 1.69 -6.91
N ILE A 55 -7.36 2.02 -5.64
CA ILE A 55 -8.60 1.72 -4.92
C ILE A 55 -9.38 3.03 -4.78
N ALA A 56 -10.53 3.10 -5.44
CA ALA A 56 -11.41 4.25 -5.45
C ALA A 56 -12.76 3.95 -4.78
N GLY A 57 -13.46 4.97 -4.33
CA GLY A 57 -14.80 4.84 -3.75
C GLY A 57 -15.11 6.01 -2.80
N PRO A 58 -16.38 6.16 -2.38
CA PRO A 58 -16.82 7.23 -1.50
C PRO A 58 -16.15 7.17 -0.12
N SER A 59 -16.24 8.26 0.65
CA SER A 59 -15.76 8.27 2.04
C SER A 59 -16.52 7.22 2.87
N GLY A 60 -15.82 6.53 3.76
CA GLY A 60 -16.41 5.52 4.64
C GLY A 60 -16.67 4.14 4.00
N CYS A 61 -16.41 3.94 2.70
CA CYS A 61 -16.69 2.66 2.04
C CYS A 61 -15.71 1.52 2.35
N GLY A 62 -14.73 1.73 3.25
CA GLY A 62 -13.79 0.68 3.69
C GLY A 62 -12.39 0.74 3.08
N LYS A 63 -12.02 1.76 2.29
CA LYS A 63 -10.70 1.87 1.63
C LYS A 63 -9.51 1.79 2.61
N SER A 64 -9.53 2.63 3.64
CA SER A 64 -8.43 2.64 4.64
C SER A 64 -8.41 1.36 5.47
N THR A 65 -9.56 0.73 5.71
CA THR A 65 -9.63 -0.60 6.35
C THR A 65 -8.99 -1.66 5.47
N LEU A 66 -9.31 -1.67 4.17
CA LEU A 66 -8.70 -2.58 3.20
C LEU A 66 -7.18 -2.36 3.13
N LEU A 67 -6.74 -1.10 3.05
CA LEU A 67 -5.31 -0.76 3.03
C LEU A 67 -4.60 -1.19 4.32
N SER A 68 -5.26 -1.07 5.48
CA SER A 68 -4.72 -1.52 6.78
C SER A 68 -4.54 -3.04 6.82
N ILE A 69 -5.46 -3.81 6.24
CA ILE A 69 -5.33 -5.27 6.13
C ILE A 69 -4.22 -5.62 5.14
N LEU A 70 -4.21 -5.03 3.94
CA LEU A 70 -3.13 -5.21 2.96
C LEU A 70 -1.77 -4.90 3.56
N GLY A 71 -1.72 -3.88 4.42
CA GLY A 71 -0.53 -3.43 5.12
C GLY A 71 -0.15 -4.24 6.36
N LEU A 72 -0.88 -5.29 6.71
CA LEU A 72 -0.67 -6.06 7.94
C LEU A 72 -0.68 -5.20 9.22
N LEU A 73 -1.36 -4.06 9.18
CA LEU A 73 -1.61 -3.21 10.35
C LEU A 73 -2.79 -3.76 11.17
N ASP A 74 -3.76 -4.33 10.47
CA ASP A 74 -4.93 -5.00 11.05
C ASP A 74 -5.07 -6.43 10.47
N THR A 75 -5.99 -7.23 11.04
CA THR A 75 -6.30 -8.58 10.59
C THR A 75 -7.73 -8.65 10.08
N PRO A 76 -8.02 -9.47 9.06
CA PRO A 76 -9.39 -9.74 8.67
C PRO A 76 -10.14 -10.46 9.81
N SER A 77 -11.48 -10.30 9.85
CA SER A 77 -12.35 -11.07 10.74
C SER A 77 -12.62 -12.47 10.18
N ALA A 78 -12.64 -12.61 8.84
CA ALA A 78 -12.74 -13.90 8.14
C ALA A 78 -12.17 -13.78 6.71
N GLY A 79 -12.02 -14.91 6.03
CA GLY A 79 -11.39 -15.02 4.72
C GLY A 79 -9.92 -15.35 4.81
N SER A 80 -9.23 -15.36 3.66
CA SER A 80 -7.79 -15.65 3.58
C SER A 80 -7.04 -14.49 2.92
N TYR A 81 -5.79 -14.29 3.36
CA TYR A 81 -4.88 -13.31 2.77
C TYR A 81 -3.50 -13.95 2.59
N ALA A 82 -3.10 -14.10 1.33
CA ALA A 82 -1.76 -14.57 0.98
C ALA A 82 -0.90 -13.44 0.40
N LEU A 83 0.32 -13.28 0.92
CA LEU A 83 1.36 -12.39 0.42
C LEU A 83 2.54 -13.23 -0.08
N LYS A 84 2.91 -13.08 -1.36
CA LYS A 84 3.95 -13.91 -2.01
C LYS A 84 3.69 -15.41 -1.85
N GLY A 85 2.41 -15.82 -1.89
CA GLY A 85 1.98 -17.21 -1.72
C GLY A 85 1.96 -17.72 -0.28
N ASN A 86 2.34 -16.91 0.71
CA ASN A 86 2.29 -17.29 2.13
C ASN A 86 1.04 -16.73 2.80
N GLU A 87 0.30 -17.57 3.53
CA GLU A 87 -0.87 -17.14 4.30
C GLU A 87 -0.43 -16.22 5.46
N VAL A 88 -1.06 -15.03 5.53
CA VAL A 88 -0.69 -13.99 6.51
C VAL A 88 -1.86 -13.47 7.35
N ALA A 89 -3.09 -13.95 7.12
CA ALA A 89 -4.28 -13.47 7.83
C ALA A 89 -4.23 -13.76 9.34
N ASN A 90 -3.69 -14.92 9.72
CA ASN A 90 -3.72 -15.43 11.10
C ASN A 90 -2.38 -15.35 11.84
N LEU A 91 -1.45 -14.52 11.35
CA LEU A 91 -0.15 -14.35 11.98
C LEU A 91 -0.24 -13.59 13.30
N SER A 92 0.63 -13.96 14.25
CA SER A 92 0.82 -13.19 15.49
C SER A 92 1.31 -11.76 15.21
N PHE A 93 1.12 -10.86 16.17
CA PHE A 93 1.55 -9.48 16.03
C PHE A 93 3.06 -9.32 15.68
N PRO A 94 4.00 -10.05 16.34
CA PRO A 94 5.43 -9.98 15.98
C PRO A 94 5.73 -10.47 14.57
N GLU A 95 5.06 -11.55 14.13
CA GLU A 95 5.24 -12.08 12.77
C GLU A 95 4.75 -11.10 11.71
N ARG A 96 3.56 -10.53 11.92
CA ARG A 96 3.03 -9.47 11.03
C ARG A 96 3.97 -8.28 10.96
N ALA A 97 4.50 -7.81 12.11
CA ALA A 97 5.43 -6.70 12.15
C ALA A 97 6.72 -6.98 11.36
N ARG A 98 7.23 -8.22 11.43
CA ARG A 98 8.43 -8.66 10.70
C ARG A 98 8.18 -8.68 9.19
N ILE A 99 7.06 -9.28 8.76
CA ILE A 99 6.70 -9.35 7.33
C ILE A 99 6.41 -7.94 6.80
N ARG A 100 5.62 -7.14 7.51
CA ARG A 100 5.33 -5.75 7.14
C ARG A 100 6.61 -4.95 6.92
N ASN A 101 7.55 -5.01 7.85
CA ASN A 101 8.81 -4.28 7.73
C ASN A 101 9.61 -4.69 6.49
N ARG A 102 9.53 -5.96 6.06
CA ARG A 102 10.31 -6.48 4.92
C ARG A 102 9.65 -6.27 3.57
N GLU A 103 8.33 -6.49 3.51
CA GLU A 103 7.62 -6.64 2.25
C GLU A 103 6.78 -5.41 1.88
N ILE A 104 6.51 -4.51 2.84
CA ILE A 104 5.55 -3.42 2.64
C ILE A 104 6.20 -2.07 2.95
N GLY A 105 6.10 -1.14 2.00
CA GLY A 105 6.43 0.26 2.20
C GLY A 105 5.17 1.11 2.28
N PHE A 106 5.03 1.95 3.31
CA PHE A 106 3.88 2.83 3.50
C PHE A 106 4.16 4.27 3.14
N ILE A 107 3.24 4.88 2.39
CA ILE A 107 3.20 6.30 2.07
C ILE A 107 1.86 6.83 2.56
N PHE A 108 1.86 7.71 3.56
CA PHE A 108 0.66 8.25 4.19
C PHE A 108 0.40 9.69 3.74
N GLN A 109 -0.85 10.10 3.80
CA GLN A 109 -1.30 11.47 3.56
C GLN A 109 -0.58 12.49 4.46
N SER A 110 -0.41 12.17 5.74
CA SER A 110 0.20 13.06 6.76
C SER A 110 1.72 12.88 6.90
N PHE A 111 2.40 12.31 5.88
CA PHE A 111 3.84 12.04 5.83
C PHE A 111 4.34 11.12 6.96
N ASN A 112 3.87 11.30 8.19
CA ASN A 112 4.23 10.54 9.39
C ASN A 112 5.76 10.49 9.62
N LEU A 113 6.44 11.61 9.39
CA LEU A 113 7.85 11.77 9.74
C LEU A 113 7.98 12.09 11.23
N ILE A 114 9.00 11.53 11.86
CA ILE A 114 9.34 11.83 13.25
C ILE A 114 10.08 13.16 13.26
N GLY A 115 9.48 14.19 13.91
CA GLY A 115 9.95 15.57 13.85
C GLY A 115 11.35 15.81 14.42
N ASP A 116 11.73 15.02 15.42
CA ASP A 116 13.02 15.11 16.11
C ASP A 116 14.15 14.33 15.42
N LEU A 117 13.82 13.57 14.37
CA LEU A 117 14.79 12.84 13.55
C LEU A 117 15.05 13.59 12.25
N THR A 118 16.29 13.58 11.82
CA THR A 118 16.70 14.09 10.51
C THR A 118 16.04 13.30 9.38
N VAL A 119 16.09 13.84 8.16
CA VAL A 119 15.67 13.14 6.94
C VAL A 119 16.34 11.78 6.82
N TYR A 120 17.67 11.74 7.04
CA TYR A 120 18.43 10.48 7.01
C TYR A 120 17.89 9.47 8.02
N GLU A 121 17.74 9.87 9.27
CA GLU A 121 17.27 8.99 10.36
C GLU A 121 15.84 8.51 10.14
N ASN A 122 14.94 9.36 9.63
CA ASN A 122 13.59 8.94 9.25
C ASN A 122 13.59 7.81 8.21
N VAL A 123 14.47 7.90 7.20
CA VAL A 123 14.59 6.89 6.13
C VAL A 123 15.33 5.65 6.63
N GLU A 124 16.27 5.79 7.57
CA GLU A 124 17.02 4.68 8.17
C GLU A 124 16.17 3.81 9.12
N LEU A 125 15.16 4.39 9.75
CA LEU A 125 14.41 3.79 10.84
C LEU A 125 13.90 2.36 10.54
N PRO A 126 13.21 2.07 9.42
CA PRO A 126 12.75 0.72 9.11
C PRO A 126 13.91 -0.28 8.93
N LEU A 127 15.06 0.16 8.48
CA LEU A 127 16.25 -0.68 8.29
C LEU A 127 16.91 -1.02 9.65
N THR A 128 16.86 -0.09 10.59
CA THR A 128 17.30 -0.31 11.97
C THR A 128 16.47 -1.39 12.65
N TYR A 129 15.14 -1.34 12.53
CA TYR A 129 14.26 -2.39 13.04
C TYR A 129 14.44 -3.74 12.34
N ARG A 130 14.96 -3.75 11.11
CA ARG A 130 15.32 -4.97 10.39
C ARG A 130 16.62 -5.61 10.90
N GLY A 131 17.40 -4.91 11.70
CA GLY A 131 18.68 -5.37 12.25
C GLY A 131 19.81 -5.35 11.23
N MET A 132 19.73 -4.51 10.20
CA MET A 132 20.80 -4.34 9.20
C MET A 132 22.02 -3.66 9.81
N SER A 133 23.22 -3.99 9.30
CA SER A 133 24.46 -3.35 9.71
C SER A 133 24.48 -1.84 9.34
N ALA A 134 25.27 -1.04 10.05
CA ALA A 134 25.36 0.39 9.79
C ALA A 134 25.82 0.72 8.36
N SER A 135 26.72 -0.08 7.80
CA SER A 135 27.22 0.08 6.43
C SER A 135 26.12 -0.19 5.39
N GLU A 136 25.36 -1.26 5.57
CA GLU A 136 24.22 -1.58 4.70
C GLU A 136 23.15 -0.49 4.79
N ARG A 137 22.76 -0.08 6.01
CA ARG A 137 21.78 0.99 6.20
C ARG A 137 22.18 2.26 5.47
N LYS A 138 23.47 2.68 5.61
CA LYS A 138 23.98 3.87 4.92
C LYS A 138 23.81 3.79 3.40
N GLN A 139 24.12 2.64 2.81
CA GLN A 139 23.96 2.44 1.37
C GLN A 139 22.48 2.55 0.97
N PHE A 140 21.60 1.82 1.63
CA PHE A 140 20.16 1.78 1.29
C PHE A 140 19.49 3.14 1.48
N VAL A 141 19.84 3.88 2.54
CA VAL A 141 19.35 5.24 2.78
C VAL A 141 19.80 6.19 1.70
N SER A 142 21.10 6.15 1.31
CA SER A 142 21.61 7.00 0.24
C SER A 142 20.87 6.72 -1.08
N GLU A 143 20.77 5.45 -1.49
CA GLU A 143 20.06 5.04 -2.69
C GLU A 143 18.58 5.51 -2.68
N ALA A 144 17.90 5.39 -1.54
CA ALA A 144 16.51 5.81 -1.42
C ALA A 144 16.34 7.34 -1.50
N LEU A 145 17.21 8.10 -0.83
CA LEU A 145 17.19 9.56 -0.87
C LEU A 145 17.55 10.11 -2.25
N ASP A 146 18.51 9.48 -2.94
CA ASP A 146 18.90 9.89 -4.30
C ASP A 146 17.76 9.65 -5.29
N ARG A 147 17.02 8.54 -5.16
CA ARG A 147 15.85 8.23 -6.00
C ARG A 147 14.76 9.29 -5.92
N VAL A 148 14.58 9.92 -4.77
CA VAL A 148 13.56 10.97 -4.58
C VAL A 148 14.15 12.40 -4.67
N GLY A 149 15.44 12.55 -4.98
CA GLY A 149 16.13 13.83 -5.12
C GLY A 149 16.35 14.57 -3.78
N MET A 150 16.39 13.84 -2.66
CA MET A 150 16.49 14.43 -1.31
C MET A 150 17.84 14.22 -0.61
N GLY A 151 18.85 13.66 -1.30
CA GLY A 151 20.18 13.41 -0.72
C GLY A 151 20.84 14.65 -0.13
N HIS A 152 20.68 15.83 -0.79
CA HIS A 152 21.21 17.11 -0.33
C HIS A 152 20.53 17.65 0.96
N ARG A 153 19.42 17.07 1.37
CA ARG A 153 18.64 17.41 2.58
C ARG A 153 18.79 16.39 3.71
N ALA A 154 19.65 15.39 3.57
CA ALA A 154 19.77 14.28 4.52
C ALA A 154 19.92 14.68 6.00
N LYS A 155 20.56 15.83 6.27
CA LYS A 155 20.81 16.34 7.63
C LYS A 155 19.74 17.32 8.16
N HIS A 156 18.72 17.64 7.34
CA HIS A 156 17.64 18.55 7.75
C HIS A 156 16.61 17.82 8.60
N LEU A 157 15.91 18.58 9.45
CA LEU A 157 14.72 18.10 10.16
C LEU A 157 13.46 18.28 9.29
N PRO A 158 12.39 17.50 9.53
CA PRO A 158 11.12 17.65 8.80
C PRO A 158 10.55 19.07 8.82
N SER A 159 10.70 19.80 9.94
CA SER A 159 10.24 21.19 10.08
C SER A 159 10.94 22.18 9.15
N GLN A 160 12.06 21.83 8.56
CA GLN A 160 12.84 22.64 7.62
C GLN A 160 12.50 22.35 6.15
N LEU A 161 11.50 21.49 5.91
CA LEU A 161 11.10 21.02 4.58
C LEU A 161 9.70 21.51 4.22
N SER A 162 9.48 21.78 2.92
CA SER A 162 8.13 21.97 2.40
C SER A 162 7.33 20.66 2.46
N GLY A 163 5.99 20.73 2.40
CA GLY A 163 5.12 19.54 2.39
C GLY A 163 5.48 18.54 1.29
N GLY A 164 5.75 19.02 0.05
CA GLY A 164 6.19 18.16 -1.03
C GLY A 164 7.54 17.50 -0.79
N GLN A 165 8.48 18.20 -0.13
CA GLN A 165 9.76 17.62 0.28
C GLN A 165 9.57 16.57 1.39
N GLN A 166 8.71 16.83 2.37
CA GLN A 166 8.37 15.87 3.42
C GLN A 166 7.76 14.60 2.83
N GLN A 167 6.85 14.74 1.84
CA GLN A 167 6.28 13.57 1.16
C GLN A 167 7.32 12.79 0.38
N ARG A 168 8.24 13.43 -0.32
CA ARG A 168 9.36 12.75 -0.97
C ARG A 168 10.22 11.96 0.04
N VAL A 169 10.45 12.50 1.23
CA VAL A 169 11.17 11.78 2.31
C VAL A 169 10.34 10.58 2.80
N ALA A 170 9.01 10.72 2.92
CA ALA A 170 8.14 9.60 3.28
C ALA A 170 8.16 8.49 2.21
N VAL A 171 8.21 8.86 0.93
CA VAL A 171 8.41 7.91 -0.18
C VAL A 171 9.78 7.23 -0.07
N ALA A 172 10.87 7.98 0.20
CA ALA A 172 12.20 7.40 0.40
C ALA A 172 12.22 6.38 1.55
N ARG A 173 11.59 6.72 2.68
CA ARG A 173 11.44 5.81 3.83
C ARG A 173 10.71 4.52 3.44
N ALA A 174 9.66 4.63 2.64
CA ALA A 174 8.92 3.47 2.15
C ALA A 174 9.77 2.58 1.23
N LEU A 175 10.62 3.19 0.40
CA LEU A 175 11.48 2.51 -0.57
C LEU A 175 12.75 1.89 0.04
N ALA A 176 13.24 2.45 1.15
CA ALA A 176 14.56 2.12 1.70
C ALA A 176 14.76 0.62 1.93
N GLY A 177 13.72 -0.08 2.35
CA GLY A 177 13.75 -1.53 2.56
C GLY A 177 13.62 -2.38 1.29
N LYS A 178 13.50 -1.81 0.10
CA LYS A 178 13.19 -2.50 -1.16
C LYS A 178 11.98 -3.44 -0.99
N PRO A 179 10.81 -2.91 -0.59
CA PRO A 179 9.62 -3.71 -0.32
C PRO A 179 9.09 -4.36 -1.61
N ALA A 180 8.28 -5.41 -1.44
CA ALA A 180 7.58 -6.05 -2.56
C ALA A 180 6.42 -5.21 -3.08
N ILE A 181 5.81 -4.37 -2.21
CA ILE A 181 4.70 -3.47 -2.56
C ILE A 181 4.79 -2.15 -1.78
N LEU A 182 4.40 -1.07 -2.45
CA LEU A 182 4.14 0.24 -1.86
C LEU A 182 2.63 0.41 -1.66
N LEU A 183 2.21 0.72 -0.44
CA LEU A 183 0.84 1.05 -0.10
C LEU A 183 0.75 2.56 0.16
N ALA A 184 -0.01 3.27 -0.67
CA ALA A 184 -0.16 4.72 -0.59
C ALA A 184 -1.60 5.09 -0.18
N ASP A 185 -1.75 5.74 0.97
CA ASP A 185 -3.03 6.24 1.47
C ASP A 185 -3.12 7.75 1.20
N GLU A 186 -3.86 8.13 0.18
CA GLU A 186 -4.06 9.51 -0.27
C GLU A 186 -2.76 10.34 -0.31
N PRO A 187 -1.73 9.90 -1.05
CA PRO A 187 -0.36 10.42 -0.93
C PRO A 187 -0.22 11.91 -1.29
N THR A 188 -1.26 12.51 -1.87
CA THR A 188 -1.28 13.92 -2.28
C THR A 188 -2.26 14.78 -1.49
N GLY A 189 -3.03 14.20 -0.56
CA GLY A 189 -4.15 14.86 0.09
C GLY A 189 -3.79 16.11 0.93
N ASN A 190 -2.54 16.22 1.40
CA ASN A 190 -2.05 17.38 2.16
C ASN A 190 -1.10 18.27 1.35
N LEU A 191 -1.12 18.16 0.01
CA LEU A 191 -0.23 18.90 -0.88
C LEU A 191 -1.03 19.86 -1.77
N ASP A 192 -0.40 20.96 -2.15
CA ASP A 192 -0.89 21.77 -3.26
C ASP A 192 -0.77 20.99 -4.58
N SER A 193 -1.48 21.45 -5.60
CA SER A 193 -1.57 20.75 -6.90
C SER A 193 -0.20 20.48 -7.53
N ARG A 194 0.73 21.45 -7.48
CA ARG A 194 2.08 21.29 -8.07
C ARG A 194 2.91 20.24 -7.35
N ASN A 195 2.89 20.25 -6.02
CA ASN A 195 3.61 19.26 -5.21
C ASN A 195 2.93 17.89 -5.33
N GLY A 196 1.60 17.84 -5.41
CA GLY A 196 0.85 16.61 -5.65
C GLY A 196 1.22 15.95 -6.97
N GLU A 197 1.24 16.70 -8.08
CA GLU A 197 1.67 16.22 -9.39
C GLU A 197 3.10 15.68 -9.36
N ALA A 198 4.03 16.39 -8.72
CA ALA A 198 5.43 15.96 -8.60
C ALA A 198 5.59 14.65 -7.79
N VAL A 199 4.73 14.38 -6.80
CA VAL A 199 4.71 13.10 -6.06
C VAL A 199 4.11 12.00 -6.93
N MET A 200 3.06 12.29 -7.71
CA MET A 200 2.47 11.30 -8.62
C MET A 200 3.41 10.92 -9.75
N ASP A 201 4.15 11.88 -10.31
CA ASP A 201 5.18 11.60 -11.31
C ASP A 201 6.28 10.71 -10.73
N LEU A 202 6.72 10.97 -9.50
CA LEU A 202 7.66 10.08 -8.80
C LEU A 202 7.10 8.65 -8.64
N LEU A 203 5.82 8.48 -8.28
CA LEU A 203 5.21 7.15 -8.19
C LEU A 203 5.14 6.45 -9.55
N LYS A 204 4.85 7.18 -10.63
CA LYS A 204 4.91 6.64 -12.00
C LYS A 204 6.30 6.18 -12.38
N GLU A 205 7.34 6.98 -12.10
CA GLU A 205 8.73 6.61 -12.36
C GLU A 205 9.11 5.34 -11.58
N LEU A 206 8.68 5.22 -10.33
CA LEU A 206 8.90 4.02 -9.53
C LEU A 206 8.20 2.80 -10.12
N HIS A 207 6.95 2.94 -10.56
CA HIS A 207 6.20 1.89 -11.23
C HIS A 207 6.86 1.49 -12.55
N ALA A 208 7.25 2.43 -13.39
CA ALA A 208 8.00 2.17 -14.61
C ALA A 208 9.33 1.43 -14.34
N GLY A 209 9.92 1.64 -13.17
CA GLY A 209 11.08 0.88 -12.66
C GLY A 209 10.74 -0.50 -12.06
N GLY A 210 9.49 -0.96 -12.17
CA GLY A 210 9.03 -2.28 -11.74
C GLY A 210 8.48 -2.35 -10.30
N ALA A 211 8.25 -1.21 -9.63
CA ALA A 211 7.61 -1.22 -8.32
C ALA A 211 6.14 -1.61 -8.42
N THR A 212 5.67 -2.44 -7.49
CA THR A 212 4.24 -2.72 -7.30
C THR A 212 3.66 -1.64 -6.40
N ILE A 213 2.54 -1.04 -6.81
CA ILE A 213 1.90 0.05 -6.07
C ILE A 213 0.41 -0.24 -5.88
N CYS A 214 -0.09 -0.08 -4.66
CA CYS A 214 -1.52 -0.04 -4.38
C CYS A 214 -1.82 1.31 -3.72
N MET A 215 -2.60 2.15 -4.39
CA MET A 215 -2.92 3.51 -3.95
C MET A 215 -4.40 3.64 -3.65
N VAL A 216 -4.73 4.20 -2.50
CA VAL A 216 -6.06 4.74 -2.21
C VAL A 216 -6.08 6.21 -2.59
N THR A 217 -7.05 6.62 -3.38
CA THR A 217 -7.28 8.04 -3.71
C THR A 217 -8.75 8.30 -3.99
N HIS A 218 -9.20 9.49 -3.66
CA HIS A 218 -10.50 10.02 -4.08
C HIS A 218 -10.38 10.95 -5.31
N ASP A 219 -9.16 11.29 -5.74
CA ASP A 219 -8.93 12.11 -6.93
C ASP A 219 -8.87 11.22 -8.19
N SER A 220 -9.90 11.34 -9.03
CA SER A 220 -10.01 10.57 -10.27
C SER A 220 -8.86 10.83 -11.27
N ARG A 221 -8.24 12.02 -11.23
CA ARG A 221 -7.08 12.36 -12.08
C ARG A 221 -5.90 11.45 -11.73
N PHE A 222 -5.69 11.21 -10.46
CA PHE A 222 -4.59 10.38 -9.98
C PHE A 222 -4.90 8.88 -10.09
N ALA A 223 -6.17 8.48 -9.97
CA ALA A 223 -6.59 7.10 -10.20
C ALA A 223 -6.27 6.62 -11.64
N GLN A 224 -6.32 7.52 -12.64
CA GLN A 224 -6.01 7.22 -14.04
C GLN A 224 -4.53 6.85 -14.31
N HIS A 225 -3.64 7.06 -13.36
CA HIS A 225 -2.23 6.67 -13.48
C HIS A 225 -1.98 5.18 -13.18
N ALA A 226 -2.98 4.50 -12.63
CA ALA A 226 -2.90 3.07 -12.32
C ALA A 226 -3.25 2.22 -13.55
N ASP A 227 -2.68 1.01 -13.62
CA ASP A 227 -3.03 0.04 -14.68
C ASP A 227 -4.47 -0.46 -14.53
N ARG A 228 -4.99 -0.39 -13.29
CA ARG A 228 -6.30 -0.89 -12.91
C ARG A 228 -6.89 -0.09 -11.76
N THR A 229 -8.18 0.16 -11.83
CA THR A 229 -8.94 0.76 -10.73
C THR A 229 -9.95 -0.24 -10.17
N VAL A 230 -9.89 -0.43 -8.85
CA VAL A 230 -10.83 -1.23 -8.07
C VAL A 230 -11.78 -0.28 -7.35
N HIS A 231 -13.06 -0.34 -7.68
CA HIS A 231 -14.09 0.47 -7.05
C HIS A 231 -14.69 -0.24 -5.85
N LEU A 232 -14.57 0.40 -4.68
CA LEU A 232 -15.13 -0.08 -3.42
C LEU A 232 -16.39 0.71 -3.07
N PHE A 233 -17.45 -0.02 -2.70
CA PHE A 233 -18.71 0.56 -2.22
C PHE A 233 -19.28 -0.33 -1.09
N ASP A 234 -19.60 0.27 0.05
CA ASP A 234 -20.14 -0.42 1.25
C ASP A 234 -19.38 -1.71 1.60
N GLY A 235 -18.04 -1.61 1.65
CA GLY A 235 -17.17 -2.72 2.01
C GLY A 235 -17.06 -3.82 0.96
N ARG A 236 -17.52 -3.60 -0.28
CA ARG A 236 -17.48 -4.58 -1.38
C ARG A 236 -16.78 -4.02 -2.61
N VAL A 237 -16.11 -4.89 -3.36
CA VAL A 237 -15.63 -4.55 -4.70
C VAL A 237 -16.85 -4.63 -5.65
N VAL A 238 -17.22 -3.50 -6.22
CA VAL A 238 -18.37 -3.39 -7.16
C VAL A 238 -17.90 -3.37 -8.60
N GLU A 239 -16.69 -2.90 -8.87
CA GLU A 239 -16.10 -2.86 -10.20
C GLU A 239 -14.57 -3.05 -10.08
N ASP A 240 -14.00 -3.78 -11.02
CA ASP A 240 -12.56 -4.01 -11.16
C ASP A 240 -12.21 -3.82 -12.65
N SER A 241 -11.90 -2.58 -13.01
CA SER A 241 -11.70 -2.18 -14.41
C SER A 241 -10.22 -1.96 -14.69
N ARG A 242 -9.71 -2.67 -15.72
CA ARG A 242 -8.39 -2.39 -16.28
C ARG A 242 -8.50 -1.20 -17.23
N ILE A 243 -7.60 -0.23 -17.07
CA ILE A 243 -7.47 0.85 -18.02
C ILE A 243 -6.86 0.22 -19.29
N ALA A 244 -7.58 0.34 -20.42
CA ALA A 244 -7.08 -0.12 -21.71
C ALA A 244 -5.82 0.70 -22.06
N ALA A 245 -4.71 0.01 -22.32
CA ALA A 245 -3.45 0.61 -22.73
C ALA A 245 -3.55 1.22 -24.14
#